data_7475044ba55acff0fef8b830890479dc
#
_entry.id   7475044ba55acff0fef8b830890479dc
#
_cell.length_a   1.000
_cell.length_b   1.000
_cell.length_c   1.000
_cell.angle_alpha   90.00
_cell.angle_beta   90.00
_cell.angle_gamma   90.00
#
_symmetry.space_group_name_H-M   'P 1'
#
loop_
_entity.id
_entity.type
_entity.pdbx_description
1 polymer ?
#
loop_
_entity_poly.entity_id
_entity_poly.type
_entity_poly.pdbx_seq_one_letter_code
_entity_poly.pdbx_strand_id
1 'polypeptide(L)'
;MTPKVTYEVSITNRMQAARLILADILTLYNELAICKGFSPEMLELAAGVKQSADKRELYRRVLGHVKNRLVATIKWCEAELLTADTAESAADLSYSLGGRRREYLQAAAPSGSAGEVDIIKPIFDAAELTSILTTMHASLVHGGYADVADGYLVDLIRRVATFGLTLVPLDLRQESTRHMMAVDAITQYLGERMTKRKTLSAAV
;
A
#
# COMPACT_ATOMS: atom_id res chain seq x y z
N MET A 1 7.10 0.01 32.30
CA MET A 1 7.34 0.99 31.20
C MET A 1 6.55 0.50 30.00
N THR A 2 5.53 1.22 29.55
CA THR A 2 4.86 0.95 28.29
C THR A 2 5.81 1.37 27.15
N PRO A 3 6.13 0.48 26.20
CA PRO A 3 6.98 0.87 25.09
C PRO A 3 6.33 2.00 24.30
N LYS A 4 7.08 3.07 24.06
CA LYS A 4 6.61 4.15 23.19
C LYS A 4 6.53 3.61 21.76
N VAL A 5 5.35 3.63 21.17
CA VAL A 5 5.19 3.39 19.74
C VAL A 5 5.59 4.67 19.02
N THR A 6 6.75 4.61 18.37
CA THR A 6 7.28 5.70 17.55
C THR A 6 6.89 5.53 16.10
N TYR A 7 7.12 6.56 15.30
CA TYR A 7 6.93 6.51 13.85
C TYR A 7 7.79 5.41 13.21
N GLU A 8 9.05 5.30 13.62
CA GLU A 8 9.98 4.28 13.12
C GLU A 8 9.46 2.86 13.37
N VAL A 9 8.85 2.62 14.54
CA VAL A 9 8.21 1.32 14.85
C VAL A 9 7.07 1.04 13.87
N SER A 10 6.24 2.02 13.56
CA SER A 10 5.13 1.88 12.61
C SER A 10 5.61 1.59 11.18
N ILE A 11 6.66 2.27 10.71
CA ILE A 11 7.27 2.03 9.40
C ILE A 11 7.97 0.66 9.36
N THR A 12 8.70 0.30 10.42
CA THR A 12 9.35 -1.00 10.54
C THR A 12 8.33 -2.14 10.50
N ASN A 13 7.20 -2.02 11.20
CA ASN A 13 6.13 -3.01 11.17
C ASN A 13 5.53 -3.15 9.77
N ARG A 14 5.31 -2.05 9.06
CA ARG A 14 4.84 -2.05 7.68
C ARG A 14 5.84 -2.73 6.74
N MET A 15 7.12 -2.43 6.89
CA MET A 15 8.19 -3.04 6.12
C MET A 15 8.25 -4.56 6.35
N GLN A 16 8.13 -5.02 7.60
CA GLN A 16 8.11 -6.44 7.93
C GLN A 16 6.87 -7.14 7.37
N ALA A 17 5.69 -6.52 7.46
CA ALA A 17 4.47 -7.04 6.85
C ALA A 17 4.64 -7.22 5.33
N ALA A 18 5.17 -6.21 4.65
CA ALA A 18 5.43 -6.26 3.21
C ALA A 18 6.43 -7.38 2.84
N ARG A 19 7.47 -7.60 3.66
CA ARG A 19 8.45 -8.68 3.46
C ARG A 19 7.83 -10.07 3.62
N LEU A 20 6.97 -10.27 4.62
CA LEU A 20 6.27 -11.53 4.84
C LEU A 20 5.31 -11.84 3.69
N ILE A 21 4.50 -10.87 3.29
CA ILE A 21 3.58 -11.00 2.16
C ILE A 21 4.35 -11.25 0.86
N LEU A 22 5.50 -10.59 0.67
CA LEU A 22 6.36 -10.81 -0.49
C LEU A 22 6.85 -12.26 -0.56
N ALA A 23 7.23 -12.87 0.56
CA ALA A 23 7.62 -14.29 0.62
C ALA A 23 6.46 -15.20 0.21
N ASP A 24 5.25 -14.92 0.71
CA ASP A 24 4.04 -15.64 0.33
C ASP A 24 3.72 -15.51 -1.18
N ILE A 25 3.85 -14.29 -1.74
CA ILE A 25 3.67 -14.05 -3.19
C ILE A 25 4.69 -14.82 -4.03
N LEU A 26 5.93 -14.94 -3.58
CA LEU A 26 6.95 -15.73 -4.28
C LEU A 26 6.64 -17.23 -4.27
N THR A 27 6.07 -17.74 -3.20
CA THR A 27 5.59 -19.14 -3.12
C THR A 27 4.45 -19.36 -4.12
N LEU A 28 3.42 -18.52 -4.11
CA LEU A 28 2.31 -18.58 -5.05
C LEU A 28 2.77 -18.42 -6.52
N TYR A 29 3.75 -17.56 -6.77
CA TYR A 29 4.31 -17.36 -8.10
C TYR A 29 4.85 -18.66 -8.70
N ASN A 30 5.39 -19.56 -7.88
CA ASN A 30 5.87 -20.86 -8.32
C ASN A 30 4.73 -21.90 -8.43
N GLU A 31 3.81 -21.91 -7.49
CA GLU A 31 2.68 -22.87 -7.48
C GLU A 31 1.71 -22.66 -8.65
N LEU A 32 1.38 -21.39 -8.96
CA LEU A 32 0.41 -21.06 -10.00
C LEU A 32 0.98 -21.08 -11.43
N ALA A 33 2.24 -21.47 -11.61
CA ALA A 33 2.88 -21.54 -12.92
C ALA A 33 2.20 -22.53 -13.89
N ILE A 34 1.59 -23.56 -13.35
CA ILE A 34 0.96 -24.64 -14.16
C ILE A 34 -0.53 -24.43 -14.42
N CYS A 35 -1.17 -23.50 -13.70
CA CYS A 35 -2.61 -23.27 -13.80
C CYS A 35 -2.96 -22.57 -15.12
N LYS A 36 -3.98 -23.10 -15.80
CA LYS A 36 -4.50 -22.59 -17.07
C LYS A 36 -6.02 -22.44 -16.94
N GLY A 37 -6.59 -21.55 -17.71
CA GLY A 37 -8.01 -21.23 -17.60
C GLY A 37 -8.19 -19.97 -16.75
N PHE A 38 -8.68 -18.89 -17.38
CA PHE A 38 -8.73 -17.57 -16.80
C PHE A 38 -10.16 -17.04 -16.90
N SER A 39 -10.67 -16.49 -15.81
CA SER A 39 -11.95 -15.77 -15.84
C SER A 39 -11.81 -14.43 -16.58
N PRO A 40 -12.93 -13.85 -17.08
CA PRO A 40 -12.91 -12.54 -17.72
C PRO A 40 -12.29 -11.45 -16.84
N GLU A 41 -12.60 -11.45 -15.57
CA GLU A 41 -12.09 -10.48 -14.59
C GLU A 41 -10.56 -10.61 -14.41
N MET A 42 -10.05 -11.84 -14.44
CA MET A 42 -8.60 -12.09 -14.40
C MET A 42 -7.90 -11.59 -15.66
N LEU A 43 -8.55 -11.71 -16.82
CA LEU A 43 -8.03 -11.17 -18.09
C LEU A 43 -7.97 -9.64 -18.05
N GLU A 44 -9.00 -8.98 -17.54
CA GLU A 44 -9.04 -7.53 -17.35
C GLU A 44 -7.95 -7.07 -16.38
N LEU A 45 -7.83 -7.75 -15.24
CA LEU A 45 -6.79 -7.46 -14.24
C LEU A 45 -5.39 -7.57 -14.86
N ALA A 46 -5.14 -8.62 -15.62
CA ALA A 46 -3.86 -8.84 -16.30
C ALA A 46 -3.61 -7.85 -17.44
N ALA A 47 -4.64 -7.37 -18.13
CA ALA A 47 -4.52 -6.35 -19.17
C ALA A 47 -4.05 -5.00 -18.61
N GLY A 48 -4.44 -4.66 -17.38
CA GLY A 48 -3.98 -3.47 -16.67
C GLY A 48 -2.50 -3.52 -16.26
N VAL A 49 -1.85 -4.69 -16.35
CA VAL A 49 -0.45 -4.87 -15.99
C VAL A 49 0.44 -4.79 -17.23
N LYS A 50 1.18 -3.70 -17.39
CA LYS A 50 2.03 -3.42 -18.56
C LYS A 50 3.27 -4.32 -18.68
N GLN A 51 3.63 -5.09 -17.64
CA GLN A 51 4.84 -5.91 -17.60
C GLN A 51 4.62 -7.36 -18.02
N SER A 52 5.61 -7.87 -18.77
CA SER A 52 5.87 -9.25 -19.16
C SER A 52 5.15 -9.79 -20.40
N ALA A 53 5.96 -10.35 -21.29
CA ALA A 53 5.62 -10.77 -22.62
C ALA A 53 4.85 -12.11 -22.73
N ASP A 54 4.70 -12.87 -21.64
CA ASP A 54 4.08 -14.20 -21.75
C ASP A 54 2.58 -14.17 -21.42
N LYS A 55 1.77 -14.24 -22.48
CA LYS A 55 0.30 -14.34 -22.38
C LYS A 55 -0.19 -15.66 -21.77
N ARG A 56 0.69 -16.64 -21.59
CA ARG A 56 0.34 -17.98 -21.12
C ARG A 56 0.36 -18.11 -19.60
N GLU A 57 1.03 -17.17 -18.89
CA GLU A 57 1.24 -17.21 -17.46
C GLU A 57 0.61 -15.98 -16.77
N LEU A 58 -0.71 -15.78 -16.97
CA LEU A 58 -1.38 -14.56 -16.47
C LEU A 58 -1.34 -14.43 -14.95
N TYR A 59 -1.46 -15.53 -14.20
CA TYR A 59 -1.33 -15.49 -12.75
C TYR A 59 0.06 -15.02 -12.33
N ARG A 60 1.12 -15.54 -12.93
CA ARG A 60 2.51 -15.11 -12.67
C ARG A 60 2.75 -13.66 -13.06
N ARG A 61 2.12 -13.20 -14.14
CA ARG A 61 2.20 -11.80 -14.57
C ARG A 61 1.61 -10.87 -13.51
N VAL A 62 0.43 -11.16 -13.00
CA VAL A 62 -0.22 -10.37 -11.94
C VAL A 62 0.57 -10.46 -10.63
N LEU A 63 1.00 -11.65 -10.23
CA LEU A 63 1.84 -11.82 -9.04
C LEU A 63 3.20 -11.12 -9.17
N GLY A 64 3.80 -11.13 -10.36
CA GLY A 64 5.03 -10.38 -10.65
C GLY A 64 4.84 -8.87 -10.48
N HIS A 65 3.70 -8.34 -10.91
CA HIS A 65 3.34 -6.94 -10.68
C HIS A 65 3.17 -6.64 -9.18
N VAL A 66 2.41 -7.46 -8.46
CA VAL A 66 2.23 -7.33 -7.00
C VAL A 66 3.58 -7.41 -6.28
N LYS A 67 4.44 -8.37 -6.64
CA LYS A 67 5.81 -8.49 -6.14
C LYS A 67 6.59 -7.18 -6.28
N ASN A 68 6.59 -6.61 -7.48
CA ASN A 68 7.34 -5.38 -7.75
C ASN A 68 6.79 -4.20 -6.94
N ARG A 69 5.48 -4.12 -6.75
CA ARG A 69 4.83 -3.10 -5.93
C ARG A 69 5.14 -3.27 -4.43
N LEU A 70 5.21 -4.49 -3.92
CA LEU A 70 5.65 -4.77 -2.54
C LEU A 70 7.12 -4.40 -2.34
N VAL A 71 7.99 -4.69 -3.30
CA VAL A 71 9.39 -4.24 -3.27
C VAL A 71 9.47 -2.72 -3.24
N ALA A 72 8.65 -2.03 -4.02
CA ALA A 72 8.57 -0.57 -3.98
C ALA A 72 8.09 -0.06 -2.60
N THR A 73 7.14 -0.76 -1.95
CA THR A 73 6.70 -0.44 -0.58
C THR A 73 7.85 -0.59 0.42
N ILE A 74 8.63 -1.67 0.32
CA ILE A 74 9.79 -1.92 1.20
C ILE A 74 10.84 -0.81 1.02
N LYS A 75 11.19 -0.49 -0.22
CA LYS A 75 12.15 0.59 -0.52
C LYS A 75 11.68 1.95 -0.02
N TRP A 76 10.38 2.22 -0.12
CA TRP A 76 9.80 3.44 0.43
C TRP A 76 9.95 3.47 1.96
N CYS A 77 9.65 2.36 2.66
CA CYS A 77 9.84 2.26 4.11
C CYS A 77 11.30 2.45 4.53
N GLU A 78 12.25 1.86 3.79
CA GLU A 78 13.68 2.00 4.04
C GLU A 78 14.13 3.46 3.88
N ALA A 79 13.68 4.16 2.84
CA ALA A 79 13.98 5.57 2.64
C ALA A 79 13.39 6.46 3.76
N GLU A 80 12.17 6.16 4.23
CA GLU A 80 11.55 6.89 5.34
C GLU A 80 12.31 6.69 6.65
N LEU A 81 12.80 5.48 6.95
CA LEU A 81 13.61 5.22 8.14
C LEU A 81 14.93 5.98 8.11
N LEU A 82 15.62 6.02 6.96
CA LEU A 82 16.87 6.77 6.80
C LEU A 82 16.68 8.27 6.99
N THR A 83 15.54 8.82 6.54
CA THR A 83 15.24 10.25 6.74
C THR A 83 14.82 10.56 8.17
N ALA A 84 14.20 9.61 8.89
CA ALA A 84 13.84 9.77 10.29
C ALA A 84 15.08 9.91 11.19
N ASP A 85 16.13 9.15 10.90
CA ASP A 85 17.40 9.22 11.63
C ASP A 85 18.13 10.57 11.47
N THR A 86 17.83 11.32 10.41
CA THR A 86 18.47 12.62 10.12
C THR A 86 17.65 13.82 10.59
N ALA A 87 16.41 13.64 11.05
CA ALA A 87 15.53 14.72 11.46
C ALA A 87 15.78 15.13 12.92
N GLU A 88 16.16 16.39 13.13
CA GLU A 88 16.45 16.94 14.47
C GLU A 88 15.20 17.19 15.36
N SER A 89 13.98 17.10 14.80
CA SER A 89 12.75 17.39 15.54
C SER A 89 11.57 16.51 15.10
N ALA A 90 10.86 15.96 16.09
CA ALA A 90 9.64 15.17 15.88
C ALA A 90 8.50 15.97 15.19
N ALA A 91 8.50 17.30 15.30
CA ALA A 91 7.53 18.19 14.67
C ALA A 91 7.78 18.30 13.16
N ASP A 92 9.04 18.39 12.72
CA ASP A 92 9.43 18.40 11.31
C ASP A 92 9.14 17.06 10.64
N LEU A 93 9.30 15.97 11.37
CA LEU A 93 8.92 14.63 10.91
C LEU A 93 7.43 14.54 10.55
N SER A 94 6.54 14.96 11.44
CA SER A 94 5.09 14.80 11.23
C SER A 94 4.57 15.58 10.02
N TYR A 95 5.09 16.80 9.78
CA TYR A 95 4.70 17.64 8.65
C TYR A 95 5.27 17.12 7.32
N SER A 96 6.52 16.67 7.31
CA SER A 96 7.20 16.19 6.11
C SER A 96 6.67 14.84 5.62
N LEU A 97 6.09 14.00 6.48
CA LEU A 97 5.61 12.66 6.18
C LEU A 97 4.37 12.62 5.29
N GLY A 98 3.39 13.47 5.59
CA GLY A 98 2.21 13.64 4.73
C GLY A 98 2.58 14.19 3.36
N GLY A 99 3.56 15.09 3.29
CA GLY A 99 4.11 15.67 2.08
C GLY A 99 4.87 14.64 1.23
N ARG A 100 5.84 13.94 1.81
CA ARG A 100 6.68 12.96 1.09
C ARG A 100 5.89 11.79 0.52
N ARG A 101 4.91 11.25 1.28
CA ARG A 101 4.01 10.22 0.72
C ARG A 101 3.23 10.77 -0.47
N ARG A 102 2.77 12.02 -0.39
CA ARG A 102 2.05 12.67 -1.49
C ARG A 102 2.98 12.93 -2.68
N GLU A 103 4.19 13.42 -2.45
CA GLU A 103 5.21 13.62 -3.48
C GLU A 103 5.62 12.32 -4.15
N TYR A 104 5.85 11.25 -3.38
CA TYR A 104 6.16 9.92 -3.91
C TYR A 104 5.01 9.37 -4.76
N LEU A 105 3.76 9.53 -4.30
CA LEU A 105 2.57 9.12 -5.05
C LEU A 105 2.31 10.02 -6.27
N GLN A 106 2.68 11.29 -6.22
CA GLN A 106 2.59 12.22 -7.35
C GLN A 106 3.71 11.98 -8.36
N ALA A 107 4.94 11.75 -7.90
CA ALA A 107 6.06 11.36 -8.77
C ALA A 107 5.83 9.98 -9.44
N ALA A 108 5.08 9.10 -8.78
CA ALA A 108 4.63 7.83 -9.33
C ALA A 108 3.38 7.95 -10.23
N ALA A 109 2.78 9.15 -10.34
CA ALA A 109 1.72 9.41 -11.31
C ALA A 109 2.34 9.55 -12.72
N PRO A 110 1.74 8.97 -13.77
CA PRO A 110 2.26 9.10 -15.13
C PRO A 110 2.20 10.56 -15.57
N SER A 111 3.34 11.26 -15.54
CA SER A 111 3.50 12.52 -16.22
C SER A 111 3.73 12.22 -17.70
N GLY A 112 2.72 12.46 -18.53
CA GLY A 112 2.86 12.29 -19.97
C GLY A 112 3.85 13.26 -20.56
N SER A 113 5.10 12.88 -20.71
CA SER A 113 6.01 13.28 -21.79
C SER A 113 7.39 12.62 -21.63
N ALA A 114 7.85 11.98 -22.69
CA ALA A 114 9.22 11.64 -23.07
C ALA A 114 10.07 10.87 -22.03
N GLY A 115 10.15 9.55 -22.19
CA GLY A 115 11.07 8.68 -21.45
C GLY A 115 10.39 8.06 -20.23
N GLU A 116 9.35 7.27 -20.45
CA GLU A 116 8.54 6.59 -19.44
C GLU A 116 9.40 5.57 -18.67
N VAL A 117 10.07 6.04 -17.61
CA VAL A 117 10.49 5.14 -16.53
C VAL A 117 9.19 4.71 -15.86
N ASP A 118 8.79 3.46 -16.04
CA ASP A 118 7.58 2.87 -15.46
C ASP A 118 7.76 2.86 -13.92
N ILE A 119 7.40 3.96 -13.27
CA ILE A 119 7.53 4.11 -11.82
C ILE A 119 6.52 3.20 -11.16
N ILE A 120 7.01 2.09 -10.61
CA ILE A 120 6.18 1.08 -9.95
C ILE A 120 5.60 1.68 -8.67
N LYS A 121 4.30 1.92 -8.67
CA LYS A 121 3.58 2.48 -7.53
C LYS A 121 3.56 1.48 -6.37
N PRO A 122 4.01 1.86 -5.16
CA PRO A 122 3.94 0.99 -3.98
C PRO A 122 2.48 0.67 -3.63
N ILE A 123 2.28 -0.47 -2.96
CA ILE A 123 0.98 -0.88 -2.42
C ILE A 123 0.94 -0.55 -0.94
N PHE A 124 -0.03 0.27 -0.53
CA PHE A 124 -0.22 0.68 0.86
C PHE A 124 -1.58 0.26 1.41
N ASP A 125 -2.52 -0.10 0.53
CA ASP A 125 -3.86 -0.49 0.90
C ASP A 125 -4.01 -2.01 0.86
N ALA A 126 -4.38 -2.58 2.01
CA ALA A 126 -4.66 -4.01 2.13
C ALA A 126 -5.91 -4.42 1.34
N ALA A 127 -6.89 -3.52 1.18
CA ALA A 127 -8.10 -3.81 0.42
C ALA A 127 -7.79 -3.99 -1.08
N GLU A 128 -6.88 -3.17 -1.64
CA GLU A 128 -6.40 -3.32 -3.00
C GLU A 128 -5.75 -4.69 -3.21
N LEU A 129 -4.84 -5.10 -2.30
CA LEU A 129 -4.17 -6.39 -2.38
C LEU A 129 -5.17 -7.55 -2.24
N THR A 130 -6.10 -7.46 -1.29
CA THR A 130 -7.14 -8.47 -1.08
C THR A 130 -8.02 -8.62 -2.32
N SER A 131 -8.41 -7.53 -2.96
CA SER A 131 -9.19 -7.55 -4.21
C SER A 131 -8.47 -8.33 -5.32
N ILE A 132 -7.18 -8.07 -5.53
CA ILE A 132 -6.37 -8.78 -6.52
C ILE A 132 -6.34 -10.28 -6.22
N LEU A 133 -6.04 -10.67 -4.97
CA LEU A 133 -5.93 -12.07 -4.55
C LEU A 133 -7.28 -12.79 -4.65
N THR A 134 -8.38 -12.13 -4.30
CA THR A 134 -9.75 -12.68 -4.40
C THR A 134 -10.16 -12.89 -5.85
N THR A 135 -9.82 -11.98 -6.77
CA THR A 135 -10.03 -12.16 -8.21
C THR A 135 -9.25 -13.35 -8.74
N MET A 136 -8.00 -13.53 -8.29
CA MET A 136 -7.19 -14.70 -8.64
C MET A 136 -7.81 -16.01 -8.13
N HIS A 137 -8.30 -16.01 -6.88
CA HIS A 137 -9.00 -17.17 -6.29
C HIS A 137 -10.23 -17.56 -7.13
N ALA A 138 -11.12 -16.60 -7.39
CA ALA A 138 -12.32 -16.84 -8.20
C ALA A 138 -11.99 -17.36 -9.59
N SER A 139 -10.92 -16.83 -10.22
CA SER A 139 -10.46 -17.28 -11.52
C SER A 139 -9.92 -18.71 -11.49
N LEU A 140 -9.18 -19.11 -10.45
CA LEU A 140 -8.68 -20.49 -10.29
C LEU A 140 -9.84 -21.47 -10.11
N VAL A 141 -10.83 -21.14 -9.29
CA VAL A 141 -12.05 -21.93 -9.12
C VAL A 141 -12.79 -22.09 -10.45
N HIS A 142 -12.95 -21.01 -11.21
CA HIS A 142 -13.55 -21.03 -12.56
C HIS A 142 -12.77 -21.92 -13.51
N GLY A 143 -11.43 -21.93 -13.44
CA GLY A 143 -10.55 -22.76 -14.24
C GLY A 143 -10.48 -24.24 -13.84
N GLY A 144 -11.21 -24.66 -12.78
CA GLY A 144 -11.22 -26.03 -12.28
C GLY A 144 -10.07 -26.36 -11.32
N TYR A 145 -9.39 -25.36 -10.78
CA TYR A 145 -8.28 -25.49 -9.81
C TYR A 145 -8.69 -25.11 -8.38
N ALA A 146 -9.88 -25.54 -7.95
CA ALA A 146 -10.42 -25.20 -6.63
C ALA A 146 -9.48 -25.65 -5.50
N ASP A 147 -8.92 -26.86 -5.58
CA ASP A 147 -7.99 -27.39 -4.55
C ASP A 147 -6.72 -26.52 -4.42
N VAL A 148 -6.22 -25.98 -5.53
CA VAL A 148 -5.07 -25.05 -5.54
C VAL A 148 -5.47 -23.68 -4.98
N ALA A 149 -6.67 -23.22 -5.34
CA ALA A 149 -7.21 -21.94 -4.88
C ALA A 149 -7.42 -21.96 -3.36
N ASP A 150 -8.01 -23.04 -2.83
CA ASP A 150 -8.33 -23.19 -1.41
C ASP A 150 -7.11 -23.56 -0.53
N GLY A 151 -5.94 -23.71 -1.12
CA GLY A 151 -4.68 -23.93 -0.44
C GLY A 151 -4.02 -22.63 0.05
N TYR A 152 -2.79 -22.47 -0.35
CA TYR A 152 -1.93 -21.36 0.11
C TYR A 152 -2.47 -19.95 -0.22
N LEU A 153 -3.21 -19.81 -1.33
CA LEU A 153 -3.80 -18.53 -1.73
C LEU A 153 -4.88 -18.06 -0.74
N VAL A 154 -5.77 -18.96 -0.27
CA VAL A 154 -6.78 -18.62 0.75
C VAL A 154 -6.12 -18.24 2.06
N ASP A 155 -5.06 -18.94 2.46
CA ASP A 155 -4.33 -18.59 3.68
C ASP A 155 -3.67 -17.22 3.59
N LEU A 156 -3.14 -16.84 2.43
CA LEU A 156 -2.62 -15.50 2.22
C LEU A 156 -3.75 -14.45 2.26
N ILE A 157 -4.90 -14.70 1.62
CA ILE A 157 -6.07 -13.80 1.68
C ILE A 157 -6.49 -13.57 3.13
N ARG A 158 -6.58 -14.63 3.94
CA ARG A 158 -6.93 -14.55 5.37
C ARG A 158 -5.90 -13.75 6.15
N ARG A 159 -4.60 -13.97 5.92
CA ARG A 159 -3.52 -13.20 6.57
C ARG A 159 -3.61 -11.72 6.23
N VAL A 160 -3.79 -11.38 4.96
CA VAL A 160 -3.92 -9.98 4.53
C VAL A 160 -5.18 -9.34 5.09
N ALA A 161 -6.31 -10.06 5.12
CA ALA A 161 -7.56 -9.56 5.69
C ALA A 161 -7.46 -9.31 7.21
N THR A 162 -6.70 -10.16 7.94
CA THR A 162 -6.57 -10.07 9.39
C THR A 162 -5.53 -9.03 9.82
N PHE A 163 -4.36 -9.02 9.20
CA PHE A 163 -3.21 -8.24 9.63
C PHE A 163 -2.93 -7.01 8.74
N GLY A 164 -3.53 -6.96 7.58
CA GLY A 164 -3.27 -5.90 6.60
C GLY A 164 -1.81 -5.83 6.18
N LEU A 165 -1.35 -4.60 5.91
CA LEU A 165 0.04 -4.27 5.61
C LEU A 165 0.75 -3.63 6.81
N THR A 166 0.29 -3.90 8.04
CA THR A 166 0.79 -3.25 9.26
C THR A 166 1.17 -4.22 10.37
N LEU A 167 1.00 -5.53 10.19
CA LEU A 167 1.15 -6.63 11.14
C LEU A 167 0.19 -6.55 12.33
N VAL A 168 0.16 -5.41 13.03
CA VAL A 168 -0.67 -5.19 14.21
C VAL A 168 -1.25 -3.79 14.14
N PRO A 169 -2.58 -3.62 14.25
CA PRO A 169 -3.16 -2.30 14.46
C PRO A 169 -2.70 -1.76 15.82
N LEU A 170 -2.20 -0.53 15.82
CA LEU A 170 -1.68 0.11 17.01
C LEU A 170 -2.72 1.09 17.57
N ASP A 171 -3.01 0.95 18.86
CA ASP A 171 -3.83 1.93 19.59
C ASP A 171 -3.03 3.20 19.86
N LEU A 172 -3.61 4.35 19.53
CA LEU A 172 -3.11 5.64 19.96
C LEU A 172 -3.66 5.94 21.36
N ARG A 173 -2.79 5.84 22.36
CA ARG A 173 -3.10 6.26 23.74
C ARG A 173 -2.35 7.54 24.03
N GLN A 174 -3.09 8.63 24.22
CA GLN A 174 -2.52 9.93 24.49
C GLN A 174 -3.31 10.62 25.60
N GLU A 175 -2.66 11.52 26.33
CA GLU A 175 -3.29 12.34 27.34
C GLU A 175 -4.38 13.23 26.72
N SER A 176 -5.51 13.40 27.43
CA SER A 176 -6.66 14.19 26.96
C SER A 176 -6.28 15.63 26.59
N THR A 177 -5.35 16.24 27.32
CA THR A 177 -4.85 17.57 27.05
C THR A 177 -4.22 17.69 25.65
N ARG A 178 -3.44 16.68 25.23
CA ARG A 178 -2.85 16.65 23.90
C ARG A 178 -3.87 16.45 22.79
N HIS A 179 -4.91 15.64 23.04
CA HIS A 179 -6.03 15.51 22.12
C HIS A 179 -6.76 16.84 21.96
N MET A 180 -7.02 17.53 23.05
CA MET A 180 -7.66 18.86 23.04
C MET A 180 -6.82 19.87 22.24
N MET A 181 -5.52 19.93 22.47
CA MET A 181 -4.61 20.82 21.72
C MET A 181 -4.59 20.49 20.22
N ALA A 182 -4.61 19.23 19.85
CA ALA A 182 -4.65 18.81 18.45
C ALA A 182 -5.97 19.19 17.78
N VAL A 183 -7.11 19.00 18.45
CA VAL A 183 -8.44 19.41 17.97
C VAL A 183 -8.51 20.91 17.83
N ASP A 184 -8.01 21.67 18.81
CA ASP A 184 -7.95 23.14 18.76
C ASP A 184 -7.15 23.64 17.56
N ALA A 185 -5.95 23.08 17.33
CA ALA A 185 -5.12 23.44 16.19
C ALA A 185 -5.81 23.15 14.85
N ILE A 186 -6.50 22.00 14.73
CA ILE A 186 -7.27 21.65 13.55
C ILE A 186 -8.44 22.62 13.34
N THR A 187 -9.16 22.95 14.42
CA THR A 187 -10.32 23.84 14.38
C THR A 187 -9.92 25.26 13.99
N GLN A 188 -8.82 25.77 14.53
CA GLN A 188 -8.25 27.07 14.18
C GLN A 188 -7.85 27.12 12.70
N TYR A 189 -7.13 26.08 12.23
CA TYR A 189 -6.71 25.99 10.82
C TYR A 189 -7.90 25.95 9.86
N LEU A 190 -8.95 25.19 10.19
CA LEU A 190 -10.18 25.15 9.38
C LEU A 190 -10.93 26.48 9.44
N GLY A 191 -11.03 27.14 10.59
CA GLY A 191 -11.64 28.44 10.77
C GLY A 191 -10.95 29.53 9.94
N GLU A 192 -9.63 29.59 9.93
CA GLU A 192 -8.85 30.50 9.10
C GLU A 192 -9.06 30.27 7.59
N ARG A 193 -9.11 29.02 7.16
CA ARG A 193 -9.41 28.69 5.74
C ARG A 193 -10.82 29.09 5.33
N MET A 194 -11.80 28.92 6.20
CA MET A 194 -13.19 29.33 5.94
C MET A 194 -13.31 30.85 5.83
N THR A 195 -12.61 31.58 6.69
CA THR A 195 -12.59 33.04 6.66
C THR A 195 -11.93 33.59 5.41
N LYS A 196 -10.75 33.07 5.03
CA LYS A 196 -10.06 33.42 3.78
C LYS A 196 -10.90 33.15 2.53
N ARG A 197 -11.69 32.06 2.53
CA ARG A 197 -12.56 31.73 1.40
C ARG A 197 -13.73 32.68 1.27
N LYS A 198 -14.31 33.14 2.41
CA LYS A 198 -15.39 34.13 2.43
C LYS A 198 -14.91 35.50 1.95
N THR A 199 -13.72 35.94 2.34
CA THR A 199 -13.14 37.21 1.90
C THR A 199 -12.82 37.25 0.39
N LEU A 200 -12.34 36.12 -0.17
CA LEU A 200 -12.14 36.01 -1.63
C LEU A 200 -13.45 36.00 -2.42
N SER A 201 -14.50 35.37 -1.89
CA SER A 201 -15.83 35.34 -2.54
C SER A 201 -16.61 36.66 -2.43
N ALA A 202 -16.24 37.54 -1.50
CA ALA A 202 -16.85 38.87 -1.35
C ALA A 202 -16.10 39.96 -2.15
N ALA A 203 -14.97 39.61 -2.78
CA ALA A 203 -14.13 40.53 -3.57
C ALA A 203 -14.30 40.36 -5.11
N VAL A 204 -15.27 39.49 -5.51
CA VAL A 204 -15.70 39.27 -6.90
C VAL A 204 -17.16 39.68 -7.04
#